data_d0ae990928d5f97a42e56d442deb5959
#
_entry.id   d0ae990928d5f97a42e56d442deb5959
#
_cell.length_a   1.000
_cell.length_b   1.000
_cell.length_c   1.000
_cell.angle_alpha   90.00
_cell.angle_beta   90.00
_cell.angle_gamma   90.00
#
_symmetry.space_group_name_H-M   'P 1'
#
loop_
_entity.id
_entity.type
_entity.pdbx_description
1 polymer ?
#
loop_
_entity_poly.entity_id
_entity_poly.type
_entity_poly.pdbx_seq_one_letter_code
_entity_poly.pdbx_strand_id
1 'polypeptide(L)'
;MKTTLPVVTLDGPAGVGKTTLAQQLAESLHVAYLDTGAMFRCLALKLGPGAENLPEEELREKCRQWTFSLSGKGRASTVCCNGVPIRGEVRTEQVGMLAARIATVPVVREVLREAQRAMGEATPLVVEGRDMGTVVFPDARFKFFLDASPEVRALRRLRDLAARGVEADLVTLTEQIRQRDSLDRNRAVAPLRPAADAVIVDTSELDIAGVLGVLVHRISVHEGSVTLLP
;
A
#
# COMPACT_ATOMS: atom_id res chain seq x y z
N MET A 1 -4.59 26.92 12.75
CA MET A 1 -4.24 25.96 11.70
C MET A 1 -4.14 24.60 12.36
N LYS A 2 -4.92 23.59 11.93
CA LYS A 2 -4.70 22.21 12.38
C LYS A 2 -3.35 21.78 11.81
N THR A 3 -2.36 21.54 12.65
CA THR A 3 -1.10 20.89 12.26
C THR A 3 -1.47 19.48 11.83
N THR A 4 -1.49 19.23 10.52
CA THR A 4 -1.66 17.87 9.99
C THR A 4 -0.44 17.07 10.42
N LEU A 5 -0.67 15.91 11.04
CA LEU A 5 0.39 14.99 11.41
C LEU A 5 1.13 14.51 10.16
N PRO A 6 2.45 14.33 10.21
CA PRO A 6 3.23 13.98 9.03
C PRO A 6 2.83 12.60 8.49
N VAL A 7 2.46 12.57 7.21
CA VAL A 7 2.20 11.35 6.45
C VAL A 7 3.27 11.22 5.37
N VAL A 8 3.87 10.02 5.27
CA VAL A 8 4.80 9.65 4.20
C VAL A 8 4.12 8.59 3.34
N THR A 9 3.99 8.83 2.04
CA THR A 9 3.34 7.89 1.12
C THR A 9 4.36 7.12 0.28
N LEU A 10 4.17 5.80 0.18
CA LEU A 10 4.92 4.90 -0.69
C LEU A 10 3.96 4.23 -1.68
N ASP A 11 3.89 4.74 -2.89
CA ASP A 11 3.11 4.16 -3.98
C ASP A 11 3.97 3.34 -4.93
N GLY A 12 3.36 2.50 -5.74
CA GLY A 12 4.04 1.70 -6.75
C GLY A 12 3.37 0.35 -7.00
N PRO A 13 3.79 -0.38 -8.05
CA PRO A 13 3.18 -1.65 -8.44
C PRO A 13 3.42 -2.77 -7.42
N ALA A 14 2.75 -3.90 -7.61
CA ALA A 14 2.94 -5.08 -6.76
C ALA A 14 4.36 -5.65 -6.90
N GLY A 15 4.96 -6.14 -5.81
CA GLY A 15 6.26 -6.82 -5.83
C GLY A 15 7.48 -5.89 -5.87
N VAL A 16 7.31 -4.57 -5.78
CA VAL A 16 8.42 -3.59 -5.80
C VAL A 16 9.10 -3.39 -4.43
N GLY A 17 8.67 -4.12 -3.39
CA GLY A 17 9.29 -4.05 -2.06
C GLY A 17 8.68 -3.03 -1.09
N LYS A 18 7.53 -2.40 -1.42
CA LYS A 18 6.91 -1.36 -0.58
C LYS A 18 6.71 -1.77 0.87
N THR A 19 6.17 -2.96 1.12
CA THR A 19 5.86 -3.43 2.48
C THR A 19 7.10 -3.45 3.38
N THR A 20 8.19 -4.04 2.89
CA THR A 20 9.45 -4.11 3.62
C THR A 20 10.03 -2.72 3.88
N LEU A 21 10.03 -1.87 2.84
CA LEU A 21 10.55 -0.51 2.92
C LEU A 21 9.71 0.38 3.84
N ALA A 22 8.38 0.32 3.72
CA ALA A 22 7.47 1.12 4.54
C ALA A 22 7.55 0.74 6.04
N GLN A 23 7.69 -0.54 6.36
CA GLN A 23 7.90 -1.00 7.73
C GLN A 23 9.22 -0.52 8.30
N GLN A 24 10.33 -0.63 7.55
CA GLN A 24 11.64 -0.17 7.98
C GLN A 24 11.69 1.36 8.10
N LEU A 25 11.07 2.08 7.17
CA LEU A 25 10.98 3.53 7.24
C LEU A 25 10.15 3.99 8.44
N ALA A 26 8.99 3.37 8.69
CA ALA A 26 8.16 3.66 9.86
C ALA A 26 8.89 3.37 11.17
N GLU A 27 9.69 2.30 11.22
CA GLU A 27 10.56 1.98 12.36
C GLU A 27 11.60 3.08 12.58
N SER A 28 12.32 3.50 11.54
CA SER A 28 13.35 4.54 11.65
C SER A 28 12.80 5.91 12.03
N LEU A 29 11.56 6.21 11.64
CA LEU A 29 10.86 7.46 11.96
C LEU A 29 10.04 7.38 13.27
N HIS A 30 9.97 6.21 13.92
CA HIS A 30 9.15 5.96 15.12
C HIS A 30 7.66 6.29 14.97
N VAL A 31 7.12 6.12 13.76
CA VAL A 31 5.70 6.37 13.41
C VAL A 31 4.95 5.08 13.11
N ALA A 32 3.63 5.14 12.93
CA ALA A 32 2.83 3.99 12.53
C ALA A 32 3.08 3.61 11.06
N TYR A 33 2.83 2.34 10.72
CA TYR A 33 2.86 1.82 9.36
C TYR A 33 1.48 1.31 8.95
N LEU A 34 0.97 1.75 7.80
CA LEU A 34 -0.33 1.35 7.26
C LEU A 34 -0.19 0.59 5.93
N ASP A 35 -0.54 -0.69 5.95
CA ASP A 35 -0.71 -1.55 4.76
C ASP A 35 -2.14 -1.42 4.21
N THR A 36 -2.35 -0.50 3.27
CA THR A 36 -3.69 -0.36 2.65
C THR A 36 -4.05 -1.54 1.78
N GLY A 37 -3.07 -2.23 1.21
CA GLY A 37 -3.28 -3.47 0.47
C GLY A 37 -3.88 -4.57 1.34
N ALA A 38 -3.51 -4.65 2.62
CA ALA A 38 -4.13 -5.57 3.57
C ALA A 38 -5.60 -5.22 3.83
N MET A 39 -5.97 -3.92 3.90
CA MET A 39 -7.35 -3.48 4.04
C MET A 39 -8.20 -3.91 2.84
N PHE A 40 -7.75 -3.65 1.60
CA PHE A 40 -8.43 -4.08 0.39
C PHE A 40 -8.56 -5.61 0.32
N ARG A 41 -7.51 -6.36 0.67
CA ARG A 41 -7.53 -7.82 0.69
C ARG A 41 -8.47 -8.38 1.75
N CYS A 42 -8.49 -7.81 2.94
CA CYS A 42 -9.42 -8.19 3.99
C CYS A 42 -10.86 -7.97 3.54
N LEU A 43 -11.17 -6.80 3.01
CA LEU A 43 -12.51 -6.49 2.53
C LEU A 43 -12.92 -7.40 1.36
N ALA A 44 -12.00 -7.67 0.42
CA ALA A 44 -12.24 -8.61 -0.68
C ALA A 44 -12.59 -10.02 -0.21
N LEU A 45 -11.86 -10.51 0.80
CA LEU A 45 -12.14 -11.82 1.41
C LEU A 45 -13.50 -11.85 2.11
N LYS A 46 -13.89 -10.77 2.78
CA LYS A 46 -15.17 -10.64 3.49
C LYS A 46 -16.36 -10.51 2.54
N LEU A 47 -16.20 -9.79 1.45
CA LEU A 47 -17.23 -9.61 0.44
C LEU A 47 -17.40 -10.84 -0.47
N GLY A 48 -16.31 -11.58 -0.70
CA GLY A 48 -16.28 -12.76 -1.57
C GLY A 48 -16.18 -12.44 -3.06
N PRO A 49 -16.07 -13.51 -3.89
CA PRO A 49 -16.00 -13.37 -5.35
C PRO A 49 -17.32 -12.78 -5.91
N GLY A 50 -17.18 -11.93 -6.95
CA GLY A 50 -18.33 -11.31 -7.63
C GLY A 50 -18.86 -10.04 -6.95
N ALA A 51 -18.30 -9.65 -5.81
CA ALA A 51 -18.72 -8.44 -5.10
C ALA A 51 -18.58 -7.17 -5.95
N GLU A 52 -17.65 -7.16 -6.90
CA GLU A 52 -17.45 -6.06 -7.86
C GLU A 52 -18.65 -5.81 -8.79
N ASN A 53 -19.57 -6.77 -8.89
CA ASN A 53 -20.77 -6.70 -9.73
C ASN A 53 -22.05 -6.40 -8.94
N LEU A 54 -21.97 -6.25 -7.62
CA LEU A 54 -23.13 -5.92 -6.79
C LEU A 54 -23.61 -4.50 -7.06
N PRO A 55 -24.93 -4.21 -6.89
CA PRO A 55 -25.44 -2.87 -6.87
C PRO A 55 -24.68 -2.00 -5.85
N GLU A 56 -24.44 -0.73 -6.20
CA GLU A 56 -23.62 0.16 -5.37
C GLU A 56 -24.13 0.28 -3.94
N GLU A 57 -25.46 0.42 -3.75
CA GLU A 57 -26.05 0.58 -2.43
C GLU A 57 -25.90 -0.69 -1.57
N GLU A 58 -26.12 -1.86 -2.15
CA GLU A 58 -25.90 -3.14 -1.46
C GLU A 58 -24.43 -3.30 -1.05
N LEU A 59 -23.51 -2.94 -1.95
CA LEU A 59 -22.10 -3.04 -1.67
C LEU A 59 -21.67 -2.04 -0.58
N ARG A 60 -22.25 -0.84 -0.57
CA ARG A 60 -22.03 0.19 0.47
C ARG A 60 -22.47 -0.30 1.84
N GLU A 61 -23.65 -0.91 1.94
CA GLU A 61 -24.14 -1.50 3.19
C GLU A 61 -23.25 -2.65 3.69
N LYS A 62 -22.83 -3.53 2.77
CA LYS A 62 -21.88 -4.60 3.11
C LYS A 62 -20.54 -4.07 3.59
N CYS A 63 -19.99 -3.04 2.95
CA CYS A 63 -18.73 -2.43 3.34
C CYS A 63 -18.79 -1.77 4.72
N ARG A 64 -19.89 -1.10 5.07
CA ARG A 64 -20.10 -0.43 6.37
C ARG A 64 -20.06 -1.36 7.58
N GLN A 65 -20.27 -2.67 7.38
CA GLN A 65 -20.14 -3.66 8.44
C GLN A 65 -18.70 -3.88 8.91
N TRP A 66 -17.71 -3.39 8.14
CA TRP A 66 -16.30 -3.62 8.39
C TRP A 66 -15.59 -2.31 8.75
N THR A 67 -15.24 -2.19 10.02
CA THR A 67 -14.46 -1.06 10.53
C THR A 67 -12.99 -1.41 10.59
N PHE A 68 -12.14 -0.45 10.28
CA PHE A 68 -10.69 -0.63 10.30
C PHE A 68 -10.05 0.28 11.35
N SER A 69 -9.05 -0.25 12.03
CA SER A 69 -8.25 0.51 12.99
C SER A 69 -6.76 0.19 12.84
N LEU A 70 -5.91 1.11 13.29
CA LEU A 70 -4.46 0.99 13.28
C LEU A 70 -3.94 1.18 14.69
N SER A 71 -3.01 0.33 15.12
CA SER A 71 -2.32 0.43 16.40
C SER A 71 -0.84 0.08 16.26
N GLY A 72 -0.03 0.47 17.24
CA GLY A 72 1.42 0.22 17.23
C GLY A 72 2.21 1.20 16.37
N LYS A 73 3.54 1.02 16.34
CA LYS A 73 4.50 1.81 15.55
C LYS A 73 5.50 0.90 14.88
N GLY A 74 6.14 1.39 13.80
CA GLY A 74 7.14 0.64 13.06
C GLY A 74 6.63 -0.76 12.65
N ARG A 75 7.44 -1.77 12.87
CA ARG A 75 7.09 -3.18 12.59
C ARG A 75 6.01 -3.75 13.50
N ALA A 76 5.76 -3.14 14.67
CA ALA A 76 4.68 -3.53 15.56
C ALA A 76 3.32 -2.95 15.15
N SER A 77 3.26 -2.16 14.08
CA SER A 77 2.01 -1.64 13.55
C SER A 77 1.08 -2.77 13.10
N THR A 78 -0.17 -2.67 13.52
CA THR A 78 -1.18 -3.69 13.24
C THR A 78 -2.46 -3.04 12.74
N VAL A 79 -2.89 -3.44 11.56
CA VAL A 79 -4.21 -3.08 11.03
C VAL A 79 -5.21 -4.14 11.49
N CYS A 80 -6.31 -3.71 12.07
CA CYS A 80 -7.41 -4.59 12.50
C CYS A 80 -8.67 -4.32 11.68
N CYS A 81 -9.47 -5.37 11.50
CA CYS A 81 -10.82 -5.30 10.93
C CYS A 81 -11.81 -5.76 12.01
N ASN A 82 -12.76 -4.91 12.41
CA ASN A 82 -13.68 -5.16 13.55
C ASN A 82 -12.94 -5.61 14.82
N GLY A 83 -11.79 -4.97 15.14
CA GLY A 83 -10.96 -5.29 16.28
C GLY A 83 -10.07 -6.53 16.13
N VAL A 84 -10.19 -7.30 15.04
CA VAL A 84 -9.38 -8.50 14.78
C VAL A 84 -8.19 -8.15 13.88
N PRO A 85 -6.95 -8.47 14.29
CA PRO A 85 -5.75 -8.22 13.46
C PRO A 85 -5.82 -8.92 12.11
N ILE A 86 -5.55 -8.18 11.03
CA ILE A 86 -5.41 -8.74 9.69
C ILE A 86 -4.03 -9.39 9.58
N ARG A 87 -3.99 -10.69 9.29
CA ARG A 87 -2.75 -11.47 9.26
C ARG A 87 -2.48 -12.08 7.88
N GLY A 88 -1.73 -13.17 7.86
CA GLY A 88 -1.26 -13.85 6.65
C GLY A 88 -2.35 -14.44 5.75
N GLU A 89 -3.54 -14.73 6.29
CA GLU A 89 -4.67 -15.31 5.56
C GLU A 89 -5.10 -14.51 4.32
N VAL A 90 -4.88 -13.18 4.35
CA VAL A 90 -5.22 -12.31 3.21
C VAL A 90 -4.11 -12.25 2.14
N ARG A 91 -2.95 -12.89 2.36
CA ARG A 91 -1.76 -12.73 1.52
C ARG A 91 -1.60 -13.82 0.44
N THR A 92 -2.70 -14.41 -0.02
CA THR A 92 -2.70 -15.34 -1.16
C THR A 92 -2.82 -14.58 -2.49
N GLU A 93 -2.39 -15.21 -3.59
CA GLU A 93 -2.56 -14.63 -4.94
C GLU A 93 -4.04 -14.46 -5.28
N GLN A 94 -4.86 -15.44 -4.93
CA GLN A 94 -6.31 -15.40 -5.17
C GLN A 94 -6.95 -14.19 -4.48
N VAL A 95 -6.67 -13.94 -3.21
CA VAL A 95 -7.17 -12.77 -2.48
C VAL A 95 -6.60 -11.48 -3.08
N GLY A 96 -5.35 -11.51 -3.56
CA GLY A 96 -4.74 -10.40 -4.27
C GLY A 96 -5.47 -10.00 -5.54
N MET A 97 -5.95 -10.97 -6.33
CA MET A 97 -6.75 -10.73 -7.53
C MET A 97 -8.17 -10.22 -7.19
N LEU A 98 -8.82 -10.79 -6.18
CA LEU A 98 -10.10 -10.27 -5.68
C LEU A 98 -9.98 -8.80 -5.22
N ALA A 99 -8.92 -8.49 -4.47
CA ALA A 99 -8.65 -7.12 -4.03
C ALA A 99 -8.43 -6.15 -5.19
N ALA A 100 -7.73 -6.58 -6.26
CA ALA A 100 -7.54 -5.76 -7.44
C ALA A 100 -8.87 -5.48 -8.17
N ARG A 101 -9.78 -6.46 -8.21
CA ARG A 101 -11.13 -6.29 -8.79
C ARG A 101 -11.98 -5.32 -7.98
N ILE A 102 -12.15 -5.53 -6.68
CA ILE A 102 -12.97 -4.61 -5.86
C ILE A 102 -12.36 -3.21 -5.78
N ALA A 103 -11.04 -3.07 -5.95
CA ALA A 103 -10.37 -1.77 -6.00
C ALA A 103 -10.74 -0.92 -7.23
N THR A 104 -11.41 -1.48 -8.24
CA THR A 104 -11.98 -0.72 -9.36
C THR A 104 -13.33 -0.09 -9.01
N VAL A 105 -13.98 -0.53 -7.94
CA VAL A 105 -15.34 -0.11 -7.56
C VAL A 105 -15.28 1.18 -6.71
N PRO A 106 -15.93 2.28 -7.15
CA PRO A 106 -15.85 3.57 -6.47
C PRO A 106 -16.24 3.53 -4.99
N VAL A 107 -17.37 2.89 -4.65
CA VAL A 107 -17.88 2.82 -3.27
C VAL A 107 -16.92 2.10 -2.31
N VAL A 108 -16.25 1.05 -2.76
CA VAL A 108 -15.24 0.32 -1.95
C VAL A 108 -14.07 1.25 -1.65
N ARG A 109 -13.64 2.01 -2.65
CA ARG A 109 -12.55 2.97 -2.50
C ARG A 109 -12.91 4.11 -1.56
N GLU A 110 -14.13 4.62 -1.65
CA GLU A 110 -14.64 5.68 -0.78
C GLU A 110 -14.58 5.25 0.69
N VAL A 111 -15.19 4.11 1.02
CA VAL A 111 -15.22 3.59 2.40
C VAL A 111 -13.79 3.35 2.94
N LEU A 112 -12.92 2.74 2.16
CA LEU A 112 -11.55 2.49 2.61
C LEU A 112 -10.72 3.77 2.70
N ARG A 113 -10.92 4.74 1.80
CA ARG A 113 -10.24 6.05 1.84
C ARG A 113 -10.61 6.84 3.09
N GLU A 114 -11.88 6.83 3.49
CA GLU A 114 -12.32 7.47 4.73
C GLU A 114 -11.62 6.88 5.95
N ALA A 115 -11.57 5.55 6.05
CA ALA A 115 -10.86 4.86 7.13
C ALA A 115 -9.35 5.18 7.14
N GLN A 116 -8.71 5.18 5.96
CA GLN A 116 -7.29 5.51 5.82
C GLN A 116 -6.99 6.95 6.25
N ARG A 117 -7.82 7.91 5.84
CA ARG A 117 -7.67 9.32 6.22
C ARG A 117 -7.84 9.52 7.72
N ALA A 118 -8.86 8.91 8.33
CA ALA A 118 -9.07 8.96 9.76
C ALA A 118 -7.84 8.44 10.55
N MET A 119 -7.18 7.38 10.06
CA MET A 119 -5.93 6.90 10.66
C MET A 119 -4.79 7.92 10.55
N GLY A 120 -4.63 8.57 9.38
CA GLY A 120 -3.61 9.60 9.16
C GLY A 120 -3.87 10.90 9.93
N GLU A 121 -5.12 11.19 10.27
CA GLU A 121 -5.48 12.31 11.16
C GLU A 121 -5.20 11.99 12.64
N ALA A 122 -5.25 10.72 13.01
CA ALA A 122 -5.07 10.28 14.39
C ALA A 122 -3.60 10.08 14.78
N THR A 123 -2.71 9.73 13.83
CA THR A 123 -1.29 9.43 14.12
C THR A 123 -0.40 9.70 12.91
N PRO A 124 0.86 10.14 13.15
CA PRO A 124 1.87 10.17 12.09
C PRO A 124 2.08 8.77 11.52
N LEU A 125 2.19 8.65 10.19
CA LEU A 125 2.32 7.33 9.59
C LEU A 125 3.11 7.31 8.27
N VAL A 126 3.71 6.16 8.00
CA VAL A 126 4.14 5.73 6.66
C VAL A 126 3.04 4.86 6.10
N VAL A 127 2.51 5.20 4.93
CA VAL A 127 1.43 4.45 4.28
C VAL A 127 1.89 3.94 2.92
N GLU A 128 1.62 2.66 2.65
CA GLU A 128 1.85 2.08 1.33
C GLU A 128 0.56 1.81 0.57
N GLY A 129 0.61 2.00 -0.75
CA GLY A 129 -0.55 1.76 -1.61
C GLY A 129 -0.26 1.84 -3.10
N ARG A 130 -1.26 2.42 -3.83
CA ARG A 130 -1.22 2.66 -5.28
C ARG A 130 -1.51 4.11 -5.64
N ASP A 131 -2.22 4.80 -4.77
CA ASP A 131 -2.78 6.12 -4.98
C ASP A 131 -2.77 6.97 -3.69
N MET A 132 -1.86 6.62 -2.79
CA MET A 132 -1.76 7.31 -1.49
C MET A 132 -1.38 8.78 -1.68
N GLY A 133 -0.37 9.07 -2.50
CA GLY A 133 0.10 10.42 -2.76
C GLY A 133 -0.74 11.19 -3.79
N THR A 134 -1.58 10.49 -4.59
CA THR A 134 -2.42 11.15 -5.60
C THR A 134 -3.85 11.42 -5.14
N VAL A 135 -4.43 10.53 -4.31
CA VAL A 135 -5.86 10.54 -3.98
C VAL A 135 -6.13 10.53 -2.48
N VAL A 136 -5.46 9.66 -1.73
CA VAL A 136 -5.78 9.49 -0.29
C VAL A 136 -5.18 10.61 0.54
N PHE A 137 -3.90 10.89 0.36
CA PHE A 137 -3.14 11.94 1.05
C PHE A 137 -2.47 12.88 0.04
N PRO A 138 -3.22 13.62 -0.77
CA PRO A 138 -2.64 14.49 -1.81
C PRO A 138 -1.78 15.62 -1.23
N ASP A 139 -2.00 15.97 0.03
CA ASP A 139 -1.24 16.99 0.75
C ASP A 139 -0.08 16.42 1.59
N ALA A 140 0.22 15.10 1.46
CA ALA A 140 1.35 14.50 2.13
C ALA A 140 2.66 15.19 1.69
N ARG A 141 3.49 15.56 2.68
CA ARG A 141 4.74 16.29 2.42
C ARG A 141 5.79 15.43 1.71
N PHE A 142 5.81 14.13 2.00
CA PHE A 142 6.77 13.19 1.43
C PHE A 142 6.02 12.12 0.64
N LYS A 143 6.20 12.14 -0.67
CA LYS A 143 5.58 11.19 -1.59
C LYS A 143 6.65 10.48 -2.38
N PHE A 144 6.64 9.16 -2.31
CA PHE A 144 7.55 8.31 -3.06
C PHE A 144 6.77 7.37 -3.97
N PHE A 145 7.26 7.21 -5.18
CA PHE A 145 6.76 6.22 -6.13
C PHE A 145 7.88 5.24 -6.45
N LEU A 146 7.73 4.01 -5.98
CA LEU A 146 8.71 2.96 -6.22
C LEU A 146 8.32 2.20 -7.48
N ASP A 147 9.26 2.00 -8.39
CA ASP A 147 9.03 1.22 -9.61
C ASP A 147 10.15 0.20 -9.84
N ALA A 148 9.85 -0.82 -10.63
CA ALA A 148 10.77 -1.79 -11.19
C ALA A 148 10.07 -2.53 -12.32
N SER A 149 10.84 -3.09 -13.28
CA SER A 149 10.24 -3.84 -14.38
C SER A 149 9.45 -5.06 -13.89
N PRO A 150 8.44 -5.53 -14.63
CA PRO A 150 7.69 -6.75 -14.30
C PRO A 150 8.61 -7.97 -14.12
N GLU A 151 9.67 -8.06 -14.91
CA GLU A 151 10.66 -9.14 -14.90
C GLU A 151 11.45 -9.16 -13.58
N VAL A 152 11.94 -8.02 -13.15
CA VAL A 152 12.66 -7.88 -11.87
C VAL A 152 11.75 -8.25 -10.70
N ARG A 153 10.49 -7.80 -10.73
CA ARG A 153 9.51 -8.10 -9.68
C ARG A 153 9.12 -9.57 -9.67
N ALA A 154 8.99 -10.20 -10.84
CA ALA A 154 8.73 -11.63 -10.98
C ALA A 154 9.89 -12.46 -10.42
N LEU A 155 11.13 -12.06 -10.70
CA LEU A 155 12.32 -12.74 -10.17
C LEU A 155 12.41 -12.63 -8.65
N ARG A 156 12.10 -11.47 -8.07
CA ARG A 156 11.99 -11.28 -6.60
C ARG A 156 10.92 -12.20 -6.02
N ARG A 157 9.75 -12.25 -6.66
CA ARG A 157 8.63 -13.09 -6.23
C ARG A 157 8.97 -14.58 -6.30
N LEU A 158 9.66 -15.00 -7.36
CA LEU A 158 10.13 -16.40 -7.52
C LEU A 158 11.04 -16.80 -6.35
N ARG A 159 12.00 -15.94 -5.99
CA ARG A 159 12.90 -16.17 -4.85
C ARG A 159 12.13 -16.26 -3.52
N ASP A 160 11.15 -15.38 -3.30
CA ASP A 160 10.32 -15.41 -2.09
C ASP A 160 9.47 -16.70 -2.00
N LEU A 161 8.95 -17.21 -3.11
CA LEU A 161 8.20 -18.46 -3.17
C LEU A 161 9.11 -19.66 -2.94
N ALA A 162 10.27 -19.70 -3.60
CA ALA A 162 11.26 -20.76 -3.41
C ALA A 162 11.73 -20.86 -1.96
N ALA A 163 11.96 -19.72 -1.28
CA ALA A 163 12.32 -19.70 0.14
C ALA A 163 11.23 -20.27 1.06
N ARG A 164 9.99 -20.37 0.58
CA ARG A 164 8.84 -20.98 1.28
C ARG A 164 8.56 -22.42 0.81
N GLY A 165 9.38 -22.98 -0.05
CA GLY A 165 9.20 -24.31 -0.62
C GLY A 165 8.05 -24.40 -1.65
N VAL A 166 7.65 -23.28 -2.23
CA VAL A 166 6.59 -23.21 -3.25
C VAL A 166 7.24 -23.13 -4.63
N GLU A 167 6.96 -24.11 -5.48
CA GLU A 167 7.38 -24.11 -6.88
C GLU A 167 6.53 -23.10 -7.67
N ALA A 168 7.17 -22.33 -8.54
CA ALA A 168 6.51 -21.40 -9.43
C ALA A 168 7.32 -21.20 -10.70
N ASP A 169 6.62 -20.87 -11.80
CA ASP A 169 7.21 -20.58 -13.09
C ASP A 169 7.39 -19.08 -13.30
N LEU A 170 8.59 -18.65 -13.72
CA LEU A 170 8.92 -17.23 -13.90
C LEU A 170 8.06 -16.56 -14.99
N VAL A 171 7.76 -17.28 -16.08
CA VAL A 171 6.96 -16.74 -17.18
C VAL A 171 5.54 -16.47 -16.71
N THR A 172 4.95 -17.44 -16.01
CA THR A 172 3.62 -17.33 -15.42
C THR A 172 3.55 -16.18 -14.39
N LEU A 173 4.55 -16.06 -13.51
CA LEU A 173 4.61 -14.98 -12.54
C LEU A 173 4.73 -13.62 -13.22
N THR A 174 5.54 -13.51 -14.27
CA THR A 174 5.71 -12.26 -15.02
C THR A 174 4.41 -11.83 -15.67
N GLU A 175 3.69 -12.76 -16.27
CA GLU A 175 2.41 -12.47 -16.90
C GLU A 175 1.34 -12.06 -15.88
N GLN A 176 1.25 -12.74 -14.75
CA GLN A 176 0.35 -12.36 -13.64
C GLN A 176 0.66 -10.94 -13.12
N ILE A 177 1.93 -10.58 -13.02
CA ILE A 177 2.36 -9.23 -12.60
C ILE A 177 1.92 -8.20 -13.65
N ARG A 178 2.13 -8.47 -14.96
CA ARG A 178 1.71 -7.57 -16.03
C ARG A 178 0.19 -7.36 -16.07
N GLN A 179 -0.59 -8.42 -15.91
CA GLN A 179 -2.05 -8.35 -15.85
C GLN A 179 -2.51 -7.50 -14.66
N ARG A 180 -1.90 -7.68 -13.50
CA ARG A 180 -2.21 -6.89 -12.31
C ARG A 180 -1.83 -5.42 -12.48
N ASP A 181 -0.66 -5.14 -13.05
CA ASP A 181 -0.23 -3.78 -13.34
C ASP A 181 -1.19 -3.08 -14.32
N SER A 182 -1.66 -3.81 -15.34
CA SER A 182 -2.66 -3.32 -16.28
C SER A 182 -3.95 -2.93 -15.56
N LEU A 183 -4.46 -3.77 -14.65
CA LEU A 183 -5.63 -3.45 -13.84
C LEU A 183 -5.40 -2.21 -12.97
N ASP A 184 -4.24 -2.14 -12.27
CA ASP A 184 -3.93 -1.01 -11.37
C ASP A 184 -3.74 0.30 -12.16
N ARG A 185 -3.09 0.29 -13.33
CA ARG A 185 -2.78 1.48 -14.13
C ARG A 185 -3.97 1.98 -14.96
N ASN A 186 -4.85 1.08 -15.44
CA ASN A 186 -5.94 1.42 -16.37
C ASN A 186 -7.31 1.55 -15.68
N ARG A 187 -7.40 1.42 -14.36
CA ARG A 187 -8.67 1.63 -13.66
C ARG A 187 -9.13 3.09 -13.80
N ALA A 188 -10.44 3.27 -14.01
CA ALA A 188 -11.03 4.59 -14.23
C ALA A 188 -10.91 5.51 -12.99
N VAL A 189 -10.90 4.92 -11.77
CA VAL A 189 -10.82 5.66 -10.51
C VAL A 189 -9.49 5.40 -9.84
N ALA A 190 -8.76 6.45 -9.53
CA ALA A 190 -7.48 6.45 -8.81
C ALA A 190 -6.44 5.48 -9.44
N PRO A 191 -6.09 5.64 -10.72
CA PRO A 191 -5.12 4.78 -11.39
C PRO A 191 -3.75 4.85 -10.71
N LEU A 192 -3.00 3.75 -10.78
CA LEU A 192 -1.62 3.70 -10.32
C LEU A 192 -0.75 4.61 -11.18
N ARG A 193 -0.36 5.74 -10.62
CA ARG A 193 0.56 6.72 -11.23
C ARG A 193 1.28 7.51 -10.13
N PRO A 194 2.49 8.03 -10.40
CA PRO A 194 3.15 8.92 -9.46
C PRO A 194 2.34 10.22 -9.29
N ALA A 195 2.34 10.78 -8.09
CA ALA A 195 1.91 12.15 -7.87
C ALA A 195 2.90 13.11 -8.55
N ALA A 196 2.45 14.31 -8.95
CA ALA A 196 3.29 15.26 -9.69
C ALA A 196 4.54 15.70 -8.89
N ASP A 197 4.43 15.69 -7.58
CA ASP A 197 5.47 16.04 -6.62
C ASP A 197 6.15 14.81 -5.97
N ALA A 198 5.87 13.60 -6.45
CA ALA A 198 6.47 12.40 -5.91
C ALA A 198 7.92 12.21 -6.39
N VAL A 199 8.78 11.75 -5.50
CA VAL A 199 10.11 11.25 -5.84
C VAL A 199 9.96 9.85 -6.43
N ILE A 200 10.33 9.68 -7.70
CA ILE A 200 10.32 8.37 -8.36
C ILE A 200 11.65 7.68 -8.05
N VAL A 201 11.56 6.44 -7.54
CA VAL A 201 12.72 5.61 -7.20
C VAL A 201 12.63 4.30 -7.98
N ASP A 202 13.54 4.13 -8.94
CA ASP A 202 13.74 2.84 -9.60
C ASP A 202 14.50 1.91 -8.64
N THR A 203 13.85 0.82 -8.29
CA THR A 203 14.40 -0.17 -7.35
C THR A 203 15.04 -1.37 -8.05
N SER A 204 15.18 -1.34 -9.39
CA SER A 204 15.61 -2.50 -10.18
C SER A 204 16.99 -3.01 -9.77
N GLU A 205 17.94 -2.09 -9.54
CA GLU A 205 19.34 -2.39 -9.22
C GLU A 205 19.69 -2.15 -7.74
N LEU A 206 18.74 -1.64 -6.95
CA LEU A 206 18.96 -1.35 -5.54
C LEU A 206 18.45 -2.49 -4.65
N ASP A 207 19.20 -2.80 -3.62
CA ASP A 207 18.72 -3.61 -2.51
C ASP A 207 17.82 -2.78 -1.56
N ILE A 208 17.21 -3.44 -0.59
CA ILE A 208 16.31 -2.80 0.38
C ILE A 208 17.03 -1.68 1.16
N ALA A 209 18.30 -1.89 1.53
CA ALA A 209 19.08 -0.90 2.29
C ALA A 209 19.38 0.34 1.44
N GLY A 210 19.75 0.15 0.17
CA GLY A 210 19.99 1.25 -0.77
C GLY A 210 18.74 2.11 -1.01
N VAL A 211 17.57 1.46 -1.26
CA VAL A 211 16.31 2.19 -1.42
C VAL A 211 15.96 2.93 -0.13
N LEU A 212 16.05 2.28 1.03
CA LEU A 212 15.77 2.92 2.33
C LEU A 212 16.65 4.15 2.55
N GLY A 213 17.94 4.05 2.22
CA GLY A 213 18.89 5.18 2.29
C GLY A 213 18.41 6.38 1.46
N VAL A 214 17.93 6.15 0.23
CA VAL A 214 17.35 7.21 -0.62
C VAL A 214 16.13 7.86 0.04
N LEU A 215 15.20 7.05 0.59
CA LEU A 215 13.98 7.57 1.23
C LEU A 215 14.32 8.42 2.46
N VAL A 216 15.17 7.90 3.35
CA VAL A 216 15.58 8.59 4.59
C VAL A 216 16.34 9.88 4.25
N HIS A 217 17.28 9.84 3.30
CA HIS A 217 18.04 11.03 2.88
C HIS A 217 17.09 12.15 2.39
N ARG A 218 16.10 11.80 1.57
CA ARG A 218 15.13 12.79 1.07
C ARG A 218 14.28 13.41 2.18
N ILE A 219 13.89 12.65 3.17
CA ILE A 219 13.15 13.15 4.35
C ILE A 219 14.06 14.08 5.18
N SER A 220 15.30 13.64 5.50
CA SER A 220 16.24 14.39 6.35
C SER A 220 16.68 15.72 5.75
N VAL A 221 16.95 15.77 4.43
CA VAL A 221 17.36 17.01 3.74
C VAL A 221 16.24 18.07 3.81
N HIS A 222 14.99 17.66 3.78
CA HIS A 222 13.86 18.59 3.94
C HIS A 222 13.61 19.00 5.40
N GLU A 223 13.95 18.16 6.36
CA GLU A 223 13.84 18.46 7.80
C GLU A 223 15.02 19.30 8.30
N GLY A 224 16.18 19.20 7.69
CA GLY A 224 17.34 20.08 7.97
C GLY A 224 17.06 21.57 7.71
N SER A 225 15.93 21.91 7.09
CA SER A 225 15.38 23.27 6.99
C SER A 225 14.35 23.58 8.10
N VAL A 226 14.03 22.62 8.98
CA VAL A 226 13.13 22.81 10.15
C VAL A 226 13.75 22.04 11.31
N THR A 227 14.26 22.76 12.29
CA THR A 227 14.78 22.24 13.55
C THR A 227 13.84 21.19 14.13
N LEU A 228 14.33 19.95 14.28
CA LEU A 228 13.67 18.93 15.11
C LEU A 228 13.56 19.50 16.53
N LEU A 229 12.35 19.76 16.98
CA LEU A 229 12.09 19.99 18.38
C LEU A 229 12.20 18.64 19.12
N PRO A 230 12.75 18.68 20.36
CA PRO A 230 13.14 17.50 21.12
C PRO A 230 11.98 16.60 21.52
#